data_502ff66408669ef6c1158892d0ee2c79
#
_entry.id   502ff66408669ef6c1158892d0ee2c79
#
_cell.length_a   1.000
_cell.length_b   1.000
_cell.length_c   1.000
_cell.angle_alpha   90.00
_cell.angle_beta   90.00
_cell.angle_gamma   90.00
#
_symmetry.space_group_name_H-M   'P 1'
#
loop_
_entity.id
_entity.type
_entity.pdbx_description
1 polymer ?
#
loop_
_entity_poly.entity_id
_entity_poly.type
_entity_poly.pdbx_seq_one_letter_code
_entity_poly.pdbx_strand_id
1 'polypeptide(L)'
;MVSRGFPKFLQDFWALGHKLFKTSQESFPVTFIPGDVFDPTFLSPERPPVSTPVPSLTSLSSLTALKQHVSIIHASYLFHLFSESQQYTLAHRLGSLLSPTPGSVILGSHMVAPDTEESKAGVTHTTPRGFTWFAHSPTSWKNLWIGKGDIFKPDDVVMKIEAREFKEGYICQTIGSPTNLWHLSWSITRKDLQNACHGYY
;
A
#
# COMPACT_ATOMS: atom_id res chain seq x y z
N MET A 1 17.44 6.74 -15.52
CA MET A 1 18.74 6.26 -15.03
C MET A 1 18.48 5.61 -13.67
N VAL A 2 18.19 4.31 -13.64
CA VAL A 2 17.86 3.59 -12.40
C VAL A 2 19.17 3.27 -11.71
N SER A 3 19.41 3.82 -10.51
CA SER A 3 20.66 3.66 -9.79
C SER A 3 20.82 2.22 -9.30
N ARG A 4 21.85 1.54 -9.77
CA ARG A 4 22.29 0.21 -9.30
C ARG A 4 22.61 0.13 -7.78
N GLY A 5 22.40 1.22 -7.01
CA GLY A 5 22.67 1.30 -5.57
C GLY A 5 21.45 1.05 -4.67
N PHE A 6 20.23 1.05 -5.20
CA PHE A 6 19.00 0.93 -4.41
C PHE A 6 18.90 -0.37 -3.59
N PRO A 7 19.21 -1.56 -4.14
CA PRO A 7 19.13 -2.80 -3.36
C PRO A 7 20.09 -2.87 -2.18
N LYS A 8 21.30 -2.32 -2.33
CA LYS A 8 22.31 -2.30 -1.26
C LYS A 8 21.87 -1.39 -0.10
N PHE A 9 21.35 -0.21 -0.41
CA PHE A 9 20.84 0.75 0.57
C PHE A 9 19.70 0.15 1.41
N LEU A 10 18.77 -0.58 0.79
CA LEU A 10 17.70 -1.28 1.51
C LEU A 10 18.22 -2.39 2.42
N GLN A 11 19.24 -3.13 1.98
CA GLN A 11 19.90 -4.14 2.81
C GLN A 11 20.62 -3.54 4.03
N ASP A 12 21.25 -2.38 3.86
CA ASP A 12 21.89 -1.67 4.96
C ASP A 12 20.87 -1.21 6.02
N PHE A 13 19.70 -0.72 5.60
CA PHE A 13 18.60 -0.39 6.52
C PHE A 13 18.03 -1.61 7.22
N TRP A 14 17.87 -2.74 6.51
CA TRP A 14 17.44 -3.99 7.12
C TRP A 14 18.42 -4.46 8.20
N ALA A 15 19.70 -4.45 7.90
CA ALA A 15 20.76 -4.81 8.85
C ALA A 15 20.81 -3.84 10.06
N LEU A 16 20.57 -2.53 9.82
CA LEU A 16 20.49 -1.54 10.89
C LEU A 16 19.25 -1.79 11.78
N GLY A 17 18.12 -2.18 11.19
CA GLY A 17 16.93 -2.59 11.92
C GLY A 17 17.20 -3.74 12.88
N HIS A 18 17.88 -4.80 12.43
CA HIS A 18 18.29 -5.89 13.31
C HIS A 18 19.18 -5.42 14.49
N LYS A 19 20.12 -4.51 14.24
CA LYS A 19 20.95 -3.92 15.30
C LYS A 19 20.12 -3.10 16.29
N LEU A 20 19.20 -2.26 15.78
CA LEU A 20 18.34 -1.39 16.61
C LEU A 20 17.42 -2.19 17.51
N PHE A 21 16.75 -3.21 16.97
CA PHE A 21 15.79 -4.04 17.70
C PHE A 21 16.44 -5.27 18.38
N LYS A 22 17.77 -5.42 18.29
CA LYS A 22 18.52 -6.55 18.86
C LYS A 22 17.96 -7.90 18.39
N THR A 23 17.61 -8.00 17.12
CA THR A 23 17.12 -9.21 16.47
C THR A 23 18.19 -9.81 15.56
N SER A 24 18.01 -11.07 15.20
CA SER A 24 18.80 -11.80 14.19
C SER A 24 17.86 -12.56 13.26
N GLN A 25 18.38 -13.16 12.21
CA GLN A 25 17.60 -14.04 11.34
C GLN A 25 16.98 -15.23 12.10
N GLU A 26 17.59 -15.67 13.20
CA GLU A 26 17.07 -16.76 14.04
C GLU A 26 15.91 -16.30 14.92
N SER A 27 16.03 -15.12 15.56
CA SER A 27 15.00 -14.57 16.45
C SER A 27 13.87 -13.84 15.69
N PHE A 28 14.11 -13.47 14.43
CA PHE A 28 13.14 -12.83 13.54
C PHE A 28 13.30 -13.41 12.12
N PRO A 29 12.79 -14.63 11.87
CA PRO A 29 13.01 -15.39 10.64
C PRO A 29 12.12 -14.89 9.49
N VAL A 30 12.20 -13.59 9.19
CA VAL A 30 11.47 -12.96 8.09
C VAL A 30 12.34 -12.88 6.85
N THR A 31 11.81 -13.30 5.72
CA THR A 31 12.47 -13.15 4.42
C THR A 31 12.42 -11.69 3.98
N PHE A 32 13.59 -11.07 3.82
CA PHE A 32 13.72 -9.75 3.24
C PHE A 32 14.03 -9.85 1.75
N ILE A 33 13.19 -9.24 0.91
CA ILE A 33 13.36 -9.23 -0.54
C ILE A 33 13.55 -7.77 -0.97
N PRO A 34 14.80 -7.31 -1.15
CA PRO A 34 15.06 -5.93 -1.55
C PRO A 34 14.69 -5.69 -3.01
N GLY A 35 13.96 -4.60 -3.29
CA GLY A 35 13.59 -4.23 -4.64
C GLY A 35 12.75 -2.97 -4.70
N ASP A 36 12.57 -2.46 -5.92
CA ASP A 36 11.69 -1.34 -6.21
C ASP A 36 10.34 -1.88 -6.70
N VAL A 37 9.28 -1.57 -5.97
CA VAL A 37 7.92 -1.98 -6.33
C VAL A 37 7.47 -1.43 -7.69
N PHE A 38 8.09 -0.36 -8.18
CA PHE A 38 7.84 0.22 -9.51
C PHE A 38 8.67 -0.42 -10.63
N ASP A 39 9.67 -1.24 -10.30
CA ASP A 39 10.43 -1.99 -11.29
C ASP A 39 9.59 -3.20 -11.80
N PRO A 40 9.29 -3.28 -13.11
CA PRO A 40 8.52 -4.40 -13.65
C PRO A 40 9.23 -5.75 -13.54
N THR A 41 10.55 -5.77 -13.37
CA THR A 41 11.31 -7.01 -13.11
C THR A 41 11.14 -7.51 -11.68
N PHE A 42 10.91 -6.60 -10.73
CA PHE A 42 10.66 -6.92 -9.33
C PHE A 42 9.19 -7.26 -9.06
N LEU A 43 8.27 -6.46 -9.61
CA LEU A 43 6.83 -6.73 -9.55
C LEU A 43 6.20 -6.40 -10.91
N SER A 44 6.03 -7.41 -11.74
CA SER A 44 5.45 -7.27 -13.08
C SER A 44 4.05 -6.64 -13.04
N PRO A 45 3.71 -5.72 -13.96
CA PRO A 45 2.34 -5.22 -14.11
C PRO A 45 1.39 -6.27 -14.69
N GLU A 46 1.91 -7.28 -15.38
CA GLU A 46 1.10 -8.30 -16.05
C GLU A 46 0.38 -9.19 -15.05
N ARG A 47 -0.83 -9.64 -15.41
CA ARG A 47 -1.59 -10.60 -14.62
C ARG A 47 -0.92 -11.99 -14.74
N PRO A 48 -0.67 -12.71 -13.62
CA PRO A 48 -0.11 -14.06 -13.71
C PRO A 48 -1.11 -14.99 -14.37
N PRO A 49 -0.65 -16.05 -15.04
CA PRO A 49 -1.53 -17.13 -15.47
C PRO A 49 -2.23 -17.74 -14.26
N VAL A 50 -3.48 -18.14 -14.46
CA VAL A 50 -4.30 -18.79 -13.42
C VAL A 50 -3.62 -20.11 -12.98
N SER A 51 -3.44 -20.29 -11.66
CA SER A 51 -2.85 -21.48 -11.02
C SER A 51 -1.33 -21.66 -11.18
N THR A 52 -0.55 -20.75 -10.61
CA THR A 52 0.85 -21.07 -10.29
C THR A 52 0.94 -21.69 -8.90
N PRO A 53 1.80 -22.72 -8.68
CA PRO A 53 2.06 -23.23 -7.33
C PRO A 53 2.56 -22.11 -6.41
N VAL A 54 2.23 -22.18 -5.11
CA VAL A 54 2.78 -21.24 -4.11
C VAL A 54 4.30 -21.34 -4.12
N PRO A 55 5.01 -20.23 -4.38
CA PRO A 55 6.47 -20.26 -4.46
C PRO A 55 7.10 -20.45 -3.08
N SER A 56 8.30 -21.06 -3.05
CA SER A 56 9.09 -21.11 -1.82
C SER A 56 9.59 -19.69 -1.49
N LEU A 57 9.32 -19.23 -0.26
CA LEU A 57 9.75 -17.90 0.18
C LEU A 57 11.27 -17.75 0.29
N THR A 58 11.99 -18.86 0.48
CA THR A 58 13.45 -18.85 0.64
C THR A 58 14.23 -18.61 -0.65
N SER A 59 13.57 -18.80 -1.81
CA SER A 59 14.20 -18.63 -3.14
C SER A 59 13.71 -17.41 -3.89
N LEU A 60 12.90 -16.54 -3.25
CA LEU A 60 12.34 -15.37 -3.92
C LEU A 60 13.40 -14.27 -4.13
N SER A 61 13.50 -13.82 -5.37
CA SER A 61 14.27 -12.62 -5.76
C SER A 61 13.37 -11.48 -6.23
N SER A 62 12.06 -11.73 -6.38
CA SER A 62 11.06 -10.72 -6.79
C SER A 62 9.70 -11.04 -6.18
N LEU A 63 8.81 -10.05 -6.15
CA LEU A 63 7.43 -10.22 -5.68
C LEU A 63 6.49 -10.78 -6.76
N THR A 64 6.92 -10.84 -8.02
CA THR A 64 6.06 -11.28 -9.13
C THR A 64 5.50 -12.69 -8.91
N ALA A 65 6.30 -13.59 -8.36
CA ALA A 65 5.86 -14.97 -8.07
C ALA A 65 4.81 -15.05 -6.95
N LEU A 66 4.66 -14.00 -6.12
CA LEU A 66 3.69 -13.94 -5.03
C LEU A 66 2.30 -13.42 -5.44
N LYS A 67 2.10 -13.08 -6.72
CA LYS A 67 0.81 -12.60 -7.20
C LYS A 67 -0.30 -13.61 -6.90
N GLN A 68 -1.40 -13.11 -6.30
CA GLN A 68 -2.56 -13.87 -5.86
C GLN A 68 -2.28 -14.91 -4.75
N HIS A 69 -1.11 -14.83 -4.10
CA HIS A 69 -0.75 -15.76 -3.02
C HIS A 69 -0.64 -15.10 -1.64
N VAL A 70 -0.66 -13.76 -1.56
CA VAL A 70 -0.47 -13.05 -0.29
C VAL A 70 -1.81 -12.86 0.41
N SER A 71 -1.97 -13.42 1.59
CA SER A 71 -3.22 -13.31 2.37
C SER A 71 -3.31 -11.99 3.14
N ILE A 72 -2.18 -11.43 3.59
CA ILE A 72 -2.12 -10.18 4.36
C ILE A 72 -1.04 -9.28 3.77
N ILE A 73 -1.41 -8.04 3.43
CA ILE A 73 -0.49 -7.01 2.99
C ILE A 73 -0.63 -5.81 3.94
N HIS A 74 0.47 -5.42 4.59
CA HIS A 74 0.52 -4.23 5.42
C HIS A 74 1.32 -3.13 4.73
N ALA A 75 0.68 -1.97 4.46
CA ALA A 75 1.27 -0.84 3.75
C ALA A 75 0.99 0.48 4.48
N SER A 76 1.64 0.67 5.63
CA SER A 76 1.52 1.91 6.40
C SER A 76 2.61 2.91 6.03
N TYR A 77 2.26 4.19 6.02
CA TYR A 77 3.16 5.32 5.75
C TYR A 77 3.96 5.20 4.44
N LEU A 78 3.36 4.56 3.43
CA LEU A 78 3.97 4.29 2.14
C LEU A 78 3.37 5.16 1.02
N PHE A 79 2.07 5.14 0.83
CA PHE A 79 1.41 5.75 -0.32
C PHE A 79 1.66 7.26 -0.44
N HIS A 80 1.52 8.02 0.65
CA HIS A 80 1.71 9.48 0.66
C HIS A 80 3.12 9.95 0.29
N LEU A 81 4.08 9.03 0.08
CA LEU A 81 5.43 9.37 -0.39
C LEU A 81 5.50 9.57 -1.91
N PHE A 82 4.41 9.30 -2.63
CA PHE A 82 4.37 9.23 -4.09
C PHE A 82 3.38 10.23 -4.68
N SER A 83 3.56 10.52 -5.99
CA SER A 83 2.58 11.26 -6.78
C SER A 83 1.29 10.44 -6.95
N GLU A 84 0.19 11.07 -7.31
CA GLU A 84 -1.10 10.40 -7.54
C GLU A 84 -0.98 9.22 -8.51
N SER A 85 -0.31 9.42 -9.66
CA SER A 85 -0.11 8.38 -10.66
C SER A 85 0.73 7.20 -10.16
N GLN A 86 1.73 7.47 -9.32
CA GLN A 86 2.52 6.41 -8.69
C GLN A 86 1.71 5.68 -7.63
N GLN A 87 0.87 6.36 -6.86
CA GLN A 87 -0.04 5.73 -5.89
C GLN A 87 -1.03 4.79 -6.58
N TYR A 88 -1.57 5.21 -7.74
CA TYR A 88 -2.39 4.36 -8.58
C TYR A 88 -1.65 3.09 -9.03
N THR A 89 -0.44 3.24 -9.53
CA THR A 89 0.41 2.11 -9.95
C THR A 89 0.70 1.18 -8.77
N LEU A 90 1.05 1.74 -7.60
CA LEU A 90 1.32 0.99 -6.37
C LEU A 90 0.10 0.19 -5.92
N ALA A 91 -1.08 0.81 -5.91
CA ALA A 91 -2.32 0.16 -5.52
C ALA A 91 -2.66 -1.03 -6.44
N HIS A 92 -2.51 -0.88 -7.76
CA HIS A 92 -2.67 -1.97 -8.72
C HIS A 92 -1.69 -3.12 -8.46
N ARG A 93 -0.43 -2.81 -8.22
CA ARG A 93 0.62 -3.80 -7.94
C ARG A 93 0.36 -4.55 -6.65
N LEU A 94 0.03 -3.85 -5.56
CA LEU A 94 -0.33 -4.48 -4.29
C LEU A 94 -1.63 -5.29 -4.40
N GLY A 95 -2.64 -4.76 -5.09
CA GLY A 95 -3.89 -5.47 -5.36
C GLY A 95 -3.67 -6.78 -6.13
N SER A 96 -2.68 -6.82 -7.04
CA SER A 96 -2.33 -8.02 -7.79
C SER A 96 -1.68 -9.12 -6.95
N LEU A 97 -1.04 -8.77 -5.82
CA LEU A 97 -0.44 -9.73 -4.89
C LEU A 97 -1.48 -10.40 -4.01
N LEU A 98 -2.61 -9.71 -3.72
CA LEU A 98 -3.61 -10.20 -2.78
C LEU A 98 -4.28 -11.48 -3.29
N SER A 99 -4.29 -12.51 -2.45
CA SER A 99 -5.02 -13.74 -2.69
C SER A 99 -6.52 -13.47 -2.92
N PRO A 100 -7.16 -14.17 -3.88
CA PRO A 100 -8.61 -14.11 -4.04
C PRO A 100 -9.39 -14.79 -2.91
N THR A 101 -8.72 -15.51 -2.03
CA THR A 101 -9.34 -16.24 -0.92
C THR A 101 -10.10 -15.29 0.02
N PRO A 102 -11.35 -15.60 0.41
CA PRO A 102 -12.09 -14.81 1.39
C PRO A 102 -11.30 -14.56 2.67
N GLY A 103 -11.39 -13.34 3.22
CA GLY A 103 -10.64 -12.91 4.39
C GLY A 103 -9.24 -12.37 4.10
N SER A 104 -8.70 -12.55 2.89
CA SER A 104 -7.44 -11.90 2.52
C SER A 104 -7.57 -10.39 2.56
N VAL A 105 -6.57 -9.69 3.08
CA VAL A 105 -6.67 -8.26 3.42
C VAL A 105 -5.44 -7.47 3.03
N ILE A 106 -5.66 -6.27 2.49
CA ILE A 106 -4.67 -5.19 2.44
C ILE A 106 -5.07 -4.17 3.48
N LEU A 107 -4.15 -3.75 4.33
CA LEU A 107 -4.39 -2.77 5.37
C LEU A 107 -3.22 -1.82 5.55
N GLY A 108 -3.51 -0.67 6.13
CA GLY A 108 -2.48 0.31 6.40
C GLY A 108 -3.02 1.60 6.99
N SER A 109 -2.12 2.55 7.10
CA SER A 109 -2.43 3.91 7.53
C SER A 109 -1.46 4.91 6.91
N HIS A 110 -1.91 6.13 6.69
CA HIS A 110 -1.08 7.23 6.18
C HIS A 110 -1.73 8.59 6.37
N MET A 111 -0.98 9.62 6.04
CA MET A 111 -1.46 10.99 6.07
C MET A 111 -2.37 11.27 4.87
N VAL A 112 -3.48 11.97 5.10
CA VAL A 112 -4.50 12.31 4.09
C VAL A 112 -4.95 13.75 4.25
N ALA A 113 -5.60 14.27 3.20
CA ALA A 113 -6.36 15.51 3.25
C ALA A 113 -7.76 15.27 3.86
N PRO A 114 -8.39 16.30 4.46
CA PRO A 114 -9.78 16.20 4.90
C PRO A 114 -10.73 15.97 3.71
N ASP A 115 -11.93 15.47 3.98
CA ASP A 115 -12.96 15.24 2.96
C ASP A 115 -13.87 16.47 2.83
N THR A 116 -13.31 17.60 2.35
CA THR A 116 -14.04 18.83 2.06
C THR A 116 -14.29 18.93 0.55
N GLU A 117 -15.14 19.88 0.13
CA GLU A 117 -15.39 20.08 -1.32
C GLU A 117 -14.11 20.43 -2.08
N GLU A 118 -13.17 21.18 -1.47
CA GLU A 118 -11.90 21.57 -2.09
C GLU A 118 -10.88 20.43 -2.15
N SER A 119 -10.93 19.51 -1.20
CA SER A 119 -9.95 18.41 -1.07
C SER A 119 -10.50 17.03 -1.39
N LYS A 120 -11.77 16.91 -1.73
CA LYS A 120 -12.46 15.63 -1.99
C LYS A 120 -11.79 14.78 -3.08
N ALA A 121 -11.18 15.42 -4.07
CA ALA A 121 -10.43 14.74 -5.12
C ALA A 121 -9.00 14.35 -4.69
N GLY A 122 -8.55 14.77 -3.51
CA GLY A 122 -7.19 14.76 -3.05
C GLY A 122 -6.46 16.08 -3.33
N VAL A 123 -5.31 16.25 -2.71
CA VAL A 123 -4.53 17.51 -2.76
C VAL A 123 -3.06 17.22 -3.02
N THR A 124 -2.48 17.94 -3.98
CA THR A 124 -1.03 17.93 -4.18
C THR A 124 -0.38 18.96 -3.24
N HIS A 125 0.56 18.50 -2.45
CA HIS A 125 1.38 19.33 -1.58
C HIS A 125 2.78 19.47 -2.16
N THR A 126 3.33 20.69 -2.08
CA THR A 126 4.72 20.94 -2.45
C THR A 126 5.43 21.58 -1.27
N THR A 127 6.50 20.98 -0.79
CA THR A 127 7.31 21.53 0.28
C THR A 127 8.14 22.72 -0.21
N PRO A 128 8.61 23.61 0.68
CA PRO A 128 9.52 24.69 0.30
C PRO A 128 10.81 24.24 -0.40
N ARG A 129 11.20 22.98 -0.23
CA ARG A 129 12.35 22.36 -0.89
C ARG A 129 12.02 21.74 -2.25
N GLY A 130 10.78 21.92 -2.76
CA GLY A 130 10.33 21.41 -4.05
C GLY A 130 9.93 19.92 -4.07
N PHE A 131 9.90 19.26 -2.91
CA PHE A 131 9.37 17.89 -2.84
C PHE A 131 7.84 17.93 -2.94
N THR A 132 7.30 17.14 -3.87
CA THR A 132 5.86 17.09 -4.14
C THR A 132 5.32 15.69 -3.78
N TRP A 133 4.19 15.67 -3.08
CA TRP A 133 3.48 14.46 -2.72
C TRP A 133 1.96 14.68 -2.84
N PHE A 134 1.20 13.61 -3.00
CA PHE A 134 -0.25 13.66 -3.13
C PHE A 134 -0.93 13.07 -1.90
N ALA A 135 -1.82 13.85 -1.29
CA ALA A 135 -2.66 13.41 -0.18
C ALA A 135 -4.07 13.08 -0.70
N HIS A 136 -4.45 11.83 -0.66
CA HIS A 136 -5.85 11.46 -0.87
C HIS A 136 -6.74 12.03 0.22
N SER A 137 -8.01 12.32 -0.08
CA SER A 137 -9.08 12.37 0.91
C SER A 137 -9.62 10.94 1.16
N PRO A 138 -10.43 10.69 2.21
CA PRO A 138 -11.15 9.43 2.37
C PRO A 138 -11.95 9.01 1.15
N THR A 139 -12.64 9.96 0.50
CA THR A 139 -13.41 9.72 -0.73
C THR A 139 -12.49 9.34 -1.90
N SER A 140 -11.43 10.10 -2.18
CA SER A 140 -10.53 9.78 -3.27
C SER A 140 -9.74 8.48 -3.02
N TRP A 141 -9.43 8.17 -1.76
CA TRP A 141 -8.83 6.89 -1.37
C TRP A 141 -9.74 5.70 -1.68
N LYS A 142 -11.03 5.83 -1.34
CA LYS A 142 -12.01 4.81 -1.71
C LYS A 142 -12.12 4.63 -3.22
N ASN A 143 -12.14 5.74 -3.97
CA ASN A 143 -12.22 5.72 -5.43
C ASN A 143 -10.98 5.10 -6.09
N LEU A 144 -9.80 5.21 -5.48
CA LEU A 144 -8.60 4.55 -5.95
C LEU A 144 -8.77 3.03 -6.00
N TRP A 145 -9.38 2.42 -4.98
CA TRP A 145 -9.45 0.98 -4.83
C TRP A 145 -10.67 0.33 -5.47
N ILE A 146 -11.85 0.94 -5.33
CA ILE A 146 -13.15 0.35 -5.72
C ILE A 146 -14.01 1.26 -6.61
N GLY A 147 -13.44 2.34 -7.11
CA GLY A 147 -14.09 3.29 -8.01
C GLY A 147 -13.37 3.35 -9.35
N LYS A 148 -12.93 4.53 -9.72
CA LYS A 148 -12.24 4.79 -11.01
C LYS A 148 -10.91 4.01 -11.14
N GLY A 149 -10.31 3.60 -10.03
CA GLY A 149 -9.08 2.80 -10.01
C GLY A 149 -9.29 1.37 -10.51
N ASP A 150 -10.51 0.85 -10.40
CA ASP A 150 -10.93 -0.46 -10.90
C ASP A 150 -10.04 -1.65 -10.45
N ILE A 151 -9.42 -1.50 -9.25
CA ILE A 151 -8.52 -2.53 -8.70
C ILE A 151 -9.33 -3.69 -8.17
N PHE A 152 -10.43 -3.39 -7.46
CA PHE A 152 -11.39 -4.36 -6.99
C PHE A 152 -12.82 -3.95 -7.36
N LYS A 153 -13.66 -4.92 -7.69
CA LYS A 153 -15.09 -4.68 -7.80
C LYS A 153 -15.65 -4.42 -6.40
N PRO A 154 -16.61 -3.48 -6.24
CA PRO A 154 -17.21 -3.18 -4.93
C PRO A 154 -17.84 -4.40 -4.24
N ASP A 155 -18.34 -5.36 -5.04
CA ASP A 155 -18.96 -6.57 -4.53
C ASP A 155 -17.95 -7.62 -4.05
N ASP A 156 -16.71 -7.56 -4.53
CA ASP A 156 -15.66 -8.54 -4.19
C ASP A 156 -14.96 -8.23 -2.86
N VAL A 157 -15.12 -7.01 -2.31
CA VAL A 157 -14.39 -6.57 -1.13
C VAL A 157 -15.25 -5.80 -0.14
N VAL A 158 -14.82 -5.81 1.13
CA VAL A 158 -15.27 -4.86 2.16
C VAL A 158 -14.14 -3.88 2.40
N MET A 159 -14.41 -2.59 2.24
CA MET A 159 -13.48 -1.53 2.56
C MET A 159 -13.90 -0.83 3.85
N LYS A 160 -12.99 -0.73 4.82
CA LYS A 160 -13.15 0.06 6.04
C LYS A 160 -12.18 1.22 6.00
N ILE A 161 -12.68 2.41 6.33
CA ILE A 161 -11.90 3.65 6.35
C ILE A 161 -12.27 4.40 7.62
N GLU A 162 -11.26 4.81 8.37
CA GLU A 162 -11.40 5.69 9.53
C GLU A 162 -10.40 6.84 9.39
N ALA A 163 -10.91 8.06 9.31
CA ALA A 163 -10.10 9.27 9.23
C ALA A 163 -10.21 10.07 10.53
N ARG A 164 -9.08 10.51 11.05
CA ARG A 164 -9.00 11.33 12.27
C ARG A 164 -8.11 12.54 12.02
N GLU A 165 -8.55 13.71 12.49
CA GLU A 165 -7.71 14.90 12.47
C GLU A 165 -6.50 14.70 13.39
N PHE A 166 -5.34 15.09 12.87
CA PHE A 166 -4.11 15.11 13.64
C PHE A 166 -4.15 16.33 14.56
N LYS A 167 -4.60 16.16 15.78
CA LYS A 167 -4.58 17.21 16.80
C LYS A 167 -3.19 17.32 17.36
N GLU A 168 -2.49 18.36 16.96
CA GLU A 168 -1.19 18.78 17.45
C GLU A 168 0.04 17.99 16.95
N GLY A 169 1.09 18.73 16.71
CA GLY A 169 2.45 18.31 16.83
C GLY A 169 3.38 18.63 15.68
N TYR A 170 4.59 18.41 15.94
CA TYR A 170 5.83 18.63 15.22
C TYR A 170 5.81 18.44 13.68
N ILE A 171 4.90 17.61 13.17
CA ILE A 171 4.90 17.24 11.74
C ILE A 171 4.38 18.39 10.86
N CYS A 172 3.32 19.08 11.26
CA CYS A 172 2.75 20.20 10.48
C CYS A 172 3.71 21.37 10.33
N GLN A 173 4.49 21.68 11.38
CA GLN A 173 5.48 22.76 11.34
C GLN A 173 6.69 22.40 10.48
N THR A 174 7.08 21.13 10.46
CA THR A 174 8.27 20.65 9.75
C THR A 174 8.07 20.59 8.24
N ILE A 175 6.85 20.31 7.76
CA ILE A 175 6.54 20.20 6.31
C ILE A 175 5.96 21.48 5.72
N GLY A 176 5.75 22.51 6.54
CA GLY A 176 5.30 23.83 6.06
C GLY A 176 3.90 23.82 5.43
N SER A 177 3.06 22.84 5.74
CA SER A 177 1.69 22.79 5.25
C SER A 177 0.77 23.58 6.20
N PRO A 178 0.04 24.59 5.69
CA PRO A 178 -0.92 25.35 6.50
C PRO A 178 -2.24 24.57 6.76
N THR A 179 -2.40 23.40 6.19
CA THR A 179 -3.62 22.61 6.27
C THR A 179 -3.52 21.56 7.37
N ASN A 180 -4.59 21.41 8.14
CA ASN A 180 -4.74 20.32 9.09
C ASN A 180 -4.58 18.98 8.35
N LEU A 181 -3.56 18.23 8.72
CA LEU A 181 -3.37 16.87 8.19
C LEU A 181 -4.24 15.91 8.97
N TRP A 182 -4.79 14.95 8.24
CA TRP A 182 -5.59 13.88 8.79
C TRP A 182 -4.83 12.56 8.68
N HIS A 183 -5.07 11.68 9.63
CA HIS A 183 -4.56 10.32 9.61
C HIS A 183 -5.68 9.38 9.18
N LEU A 184 -5.44 8.57 8.17
CA LEU A 184 -6.34 7.54 7.67
C LEU A 184 -5.85 6.16 8.10
N SER A 185 -6.72 5.40 8.75
CA SER A 185 -6.58 3.95 8.92
C SER A 185 -7.55 3.27 7.97
N TRP A 186 -7.09 2.25 7.26
CA TRP A 186 -7.91 1.62 6.22
C TRP A 186 -7.61 0.13 6.08
N SER A 187 -8.60 -0.61 5.59
CA SER A 187 -8.45 -1.99 5.17
C SER A 187 -9.38 -2.34 4.02
N ILE A 188 -8.95 -3.29 3.19
CA ILE A 188 -9.70 -3.84 2.06
C ILE A 188 -9.63 -5.35 2.20
N THR A 189 -10.76 -5.98 2.47
CA THR A 189 -10.86 -7.42 2.76
C THR A 189 -11.68 -8.12 1.69
N ARG A 190 -11.19 -9.23 1.14
CA ARG A 190 -11.93 -10.10 0.22
C ARG A 190 -13.17 -10.66 0.88
N LYS A 191 -14.33 -10.52 0.20
CA LYS A 191 -15.60 -11.12 0.64
C LYS A 191 -15.65 -12.62 0.32
N ASP A 192 -16.47 -13.32 1.08
CA ASP A 192 -16.94 -14.65 0.70
C ASP A 192 -18.14 -14.50 -0.25
N LEU A 193 -17.91 -14.75 -1.53
CA LEU A 193 -18.95 -14.62 -2.57
C LEU A 193 -19.97 -15.78 -2.54
N GLN A 194 -19.68 -16.88 -1.83
CA GLN A 194 -20.58 -18.03 -1.78
C GLN A 194 -21.81 -17.77 -0.91
N ASN A 195 -21.73 -16.85 0.06
CA ASN A 195 -22.84 -16.51 0.94
C ASN A 195 -23.75 -15.39 0.39
N ALA A 196 -23.44 -14.78 -0.74
CA ALA A 196 -24.25 -13.72 -1.34
C ALA A 196 -25.54 -14.23 -2.05
N CYS A 197 -25.61 -15.53 -2.36
CA CYS A 197 -26.73 -16.11 -3.10
C CYS A 197 -27.86 -16.69 -2.22
N HIS A 198 -27.80 -16.59 -0.90
CA HIS A 198 -28.80 -17.21 0.00
C HIS A 198 -29.79 -16.23 0.64
N GLY A 199 -29.93 -15.03 0.10
CA GLY A 199 -30.79 -13.97 0.64
C GLY A 199 -32.10 -13.68 -0.11
N TYR A 200 -32.58 -14.56 -0.96
CA TYR A 200 -33.88 -14.43 -1.63
C TYR A 200 -34.68 -15.75 -1.50
N TYR A 201 -35.32 -15.91 -0.36
CA TYR A 201 -36.54 -16.69 -0.22
C TYR A 201 -37.47 -16.02 0.78
#